data_fb73e3ee08c9d94a881c86eddd484c18
#
_entry.id   fb73e3ee08c9d94a881c86eddd484c18
#
_cell.length_a   1.000
_cell.length_b   1.000
_cell.length_c   1.000
_cell.angle_alpha   90.00
_cell.angle_beta   90.00
_cell.angle_gamma   90.00
#
_symmetry.space_group_name_H-M   'P 1'
#
loop_
_entity.id
_entity.type
_entity.pdbx_description
1 polymer ?
#
loop_
_entity_poly.entity_id
_entity_poly.type
_entity_poly.pdbx_seq_one_letter_code
_entity_poly.pdbx_strand_id
1 'polypeptide(L)'
;LADYLKLLGIEPEDAIPEGISAAIASASASAGHVRDRFSLDGWLALSDIEKTIRNMARTATPGDDMARAMGVLLRKLSGFSGLVHENMYRFNGWRFLSIGRSLERAIAITYVLARFADPDAPEGALDLAVEVGDSAMSHRRRYAVATNRETVIDLLALDPLNPRSVVHQFDKLQEHFGFLPGAERHRPTTELQRAMLKTHAALSVHTAGSLDTAALLNLGAEIGQLSEEIRKAYFR
;
A
#
# COMPACT_ATOMS: atom_id res chain seq x y z
N LEU A 1 -9.57 17.95 11.91
CA LEU A 1 -8.30 17.23 11.79
C LEU A 1 -8.26 16.04 12.75
N ALA A 2 -8.57 16.21 14.05
CA ALA A 2 -8.53 15.13 15.04
C ALA A 2 -9.39 13.93 14.64
N ASP A 3 -10.60 14.14 14.13
CA ASP A 3 -11.48 13.06 13.68
C ASP A 3 -10.90 12.27 12.49
N TYR A 4 -10.21 12.95 11.59
CA TYR A 4 -9.52 12.30 10.47
C TYR A 4 -8.32 11.49 10.92
N LEU A 5 -7.54 11.98 11.87
CA LEU A 5 -6.41 11.22 12.44
C LEU A 5 -6.90 9.96 13.14
N LYS A 6 -8.02 10.03 13.88
CA LYS A 6 -8.66 8.85 14.48
C LYS A 6 -9.12 7.84 13.43
N LEU A 7 -9.69 8.30 12.29
CA LEU A 7 -10.06 7.42 11.19
C LEU A 7 -8.85 6.67 10.62
N LEU A 8 -7.68 7.27 10.66
CA LEU A 8 -6.41 6.64 10.26
C LEU A 8 -5.76 5.82 11.38
N GLY A 9 -6.34 5.80 12.59
CA GLY A 9 -5.75 5.14 13.75
C GLY A 9 -4.52 5.86 14.29
N ILE A 10 -4.44 7.18 14.10
CA ILE A 10 -3.34 8.03 14.57
C ILE A 10 -3.85 8.84 15.76
N GLU A 11 -3.20 8.70 16.91
CA GLU A 11 -3.48 9.55 18.06
C GLU A 11 -2.92 10.95 17.83
N PRO A 12 -3.73 12.02 18.06
CA PRO A 12 -3.32 13.40 17.76
C PRO A 12 -2.10 13.88 18.56
N GLU A 13 -1.84 13.26 19.69
CA GLU A 13 -0.73 13.60 20.61
C GLU A 13 0.59 13.02 20.14
N ASP A 14 0.59 12.02 19.25
CA ASP A 14 1.82 11.40 18.75
C ASP A 14 2.54 12.33 17.78
N ALA A 15 3.80 12.65 18.08
CA ALA A 15 4.64 13.39 17.15
C ALA A 15 5.01 12.57 15.92
N ILE A 16 5.34 11.29 16.13
CA ILE A 16 5.51 10.28 15.08
C ILE A 16 4.82 9.00 15.56
N PRO A 17 3.82 8.49 14.83
CA PRO A 17 3.14 7.27 15.22
C PRO A 17 4.14 6.12 15.44
N GLU A 18 4.05 5.46 16.59
CA GLU A 18 4.95 4.37 16.99
C GLU A 18 4.99 3.25 15.92
N GLY A 19 3.86 2.97 15.30
CA GLY A 19 3.75 1.98 14.23
C GLY A 19 4.66 2.26 13.02
N ILE A 20 4.93 3.53 12.69
CA ILE A 20 5.83 3.89 11.58
C ILE A 20 7.28 3.53 11.94
N SER A 21 7.70 3.87 13.16
CA SER A 21 9.04 3.54 13.64
C SER A 21 9.26 2.02 13.72
N ALA A 22 8.28 1.29 14.23
CA ALA A 22 8.30 -0.17 14.32
C ALA A 22 8.33 -0.83 12.93
N ALA A 23 7.53 -0.35 11.97
CA ALA A 23 7.51 -0.86 10.61
C ALA A 23 8.86 -0.66 9.90
N ILE A 24 9.49 0.52 10.05
CA ILE A 24 10.81 0.79 9.46
C ILE A 24 11.89 -0.07 10.09
N ALA A 25 11.89 -0.24 11.41
CA ALA A 25 12.83 -1.12 12.10
C ALA A 25 12.67 -2.58 11.65
N SER A 26 11.44 -3.07 11.52
CA SER A 26 11.14 -4.41 11.02
C SER A 26 11.60 -4.59 9.56
N ALA A 27 11.36 -3.60 8.71
CA ALA A 27 11.83 -3.62 7.32
C ALA A 27 13.36 -3.66 7.23
N SER A 28 14.07 -2.86 8.05
CA SER A 28 15.54 -2.86 8.13
C SER A 28 16.09 -4.22 8.61
N ALA A 29 15.47 -4.81 9.64
CA ALA A 29 15.85 -6.12 10.15
C ALA A 29 15.65 -7.21 9.08
N SER A 30 14.49 -7.22 8.42
CA SER A 30 14.19 -8.17 7.34
C SER A 30 15.16 -8.02 6.15
N ALA A 31 15.46 -6.78 5.75
CA ALA A 31 16.43 -6.52 4.69
C ALA A 31 17.84 -6.96 5.09
N GLY A 32 18.20 -6.90 6.37
CA GLY A 32 19.47 -7.40 6.90
C GLY A 32 19.71 -8.88 6.62
N HIS A 33 18.65 -9.71 6.67
CA HIS A 33 18.74 -11.14 6.36
C HIS A 33 18.99 -11.44 4.88
N VAL A 34 18.69 -10.50 3.99
CA VAL A 34 18.86 -10.62 2.53
C VAL A 34 19.74 -9.49 1.97
N ARG A 35 20.71 -9.05 2.77
CA ARG A 35 21.60 -7.91 2.48
C ARG A 35 22.28 -8.03 1.11
N ASP A 36 22.67 -9.24 0.71
CA ASP A 36 23.30 -9.55 -0.56
C ASP A 36 22.40 -9.33 -1.80
N ARG A 37 21.10 -9.13 -1.59
CA ARG A 37 20.13 -8.87 -2.65
C ARG A 37 19.99 -7.38 -3.00
N PHE A 38 20.46 -6.50 -2.13
CA PHE A 38 20.41 -5.05 -2.33
C PHE A 38 21.73 -4.50 -2.90
N SER A 39 21.63 -3.49 -3.76
CA SER A 39 22.78 -2.66 -4.11
C SER A 39 23.29 -1.92 -2.85
N LEU A 40 24.55 -1.47 -2.89
CA LEU A 40 25.10 -0.67 -1.81
C LEU A 40 24.25 0.57 -1.54
N ASP A 41 23.85 1.29 -2.59
CA ASP A 41 23.04 2.50 -2.48
C ASP A 41 21.65 2.21 -1.91
N GLY A 42 21.01 1.12 -2.31
CA GLY A 42 19.72 0.68 -1.75
C GLY A 42 19.83 0.38 -0.25
N TRP A 43 20.90 -0.28 0.16
CA TRP A 43 21.16 -0.55 1.57
C TRP A 43 21.42 0.72 2.38
N LEU A 44 22.25 1.62 1.86
CA LEU A 44 22.55 2.90 2.51
C LEU A 44 21.30 3.76 2.64
N ALA A 45 20.45 3.78 1.61
CA ALA A 45 19.18 4.51 1.64
C ALA A 45 18.23 3.97 2.72
N LEU A 46 18.09 2.65 2.86
CA LEU A 46 17.28 2.04 3.92
C LEU A 46 17.83 2.35 5.31
N SER A 47 19.14 2.24 5.50
CA SER A 47 19.80 2.58 6.76
C SER A 47 19.64 4.06 7.13
N ASP A 48 19.63 4.94 6.12
CA ASP A 48 19.41 6.37 6.32
C ASP A 48 17.95 6.69 6.69
N ILE A 49 16.99 5.98 6.13
CA ILE A 49 15.57 6.06 6.53
C ILE A 49 15.42 5.68 8.01
N GLU A 50 16.01 4.57 8.43
CA GLU A 50 15.93 4.11 9.82
C GLU A 50 16.56 5.11 10.80
N LYS A 51 17.74 5.65 10.48
CA LYS A 51 18.40 6.69 11.31
C LYS A 51 17.55 7.96 11.36
N THR A 52 16.97 8.35 10.24
CA THR A 52 16.14 9.55 10.12
C THR A 52 14.91 9.45 11.02
N ILE A 53 14.15 8.36 10.92
CA ILE A 53 12.94 8.19 11.73
C ILE A 53 13.27 8.11 13.23
N ARG A 54 14.33 7.41 13.60
CA ARG A 54 14.79 7.30 15.00
C ARG A 54 15.16 8.66 15.59
N ASN A 55 15.74 9.54 14.79
CA ASN A 55 16.05 10.91 15.23
C ASN A 55 14.78 11.75 15.34
N MET A 56 13.92 11.71 14.33
CA MET A 56 12.67 12.49 14.31
C MET A 56 11.73 12.09 15.45
N ALA A 57 11.62 10.81 15.78
CA ALA A 57 10.81 10.33 16.90
C ALA A 57 11.24 10.90 18.27
N ARG A 58 12.48 11.36 18.39
CA ARG A 58 13.00 11.98 19.63
C ARG A 58 12.90 13.50 19.66
N THR A 59 12.78 14.13 18.50
CA THR A 59 12.94 15.60 18.38
C THR A 59 11.72 16.30 17.80
N ALA A 60 10.86 15.60 17.05
CA ALA A 60 9.68 16.20 16.46
C ALA A 60 8.60 16.42 17.52
N THR A 61 7.92 17.55 17.40
CA THR A 61 6.73 17.88 18.18
C THR A 61 5.46 17.68 17.35
N PRO A 62 4.30 17.40 17.99
CA PRO A 62 3.02 17.32 17.26
C PRO A 62 2.74 18.58 16.44
N GLY A 63 2.08 18.41 15.30
CA GLY A 63 1.71 19.51 14.40
C GLY A 63 2.69 19.68 13.23
N ASP A 64 3.19 20.89 13.03
CA ASP A 64 4.02 21.23 11.86
C ASP A 64 5.33 20.46 11.77
N ASP A 65 5.94 20.12 12.91
CA ASP A 65 7.16 19.32 12.94
C ASP A 65 6.88 17.90 12.45
N MET A 66 5.77 17.30 12.88
CA MET A 66 5.34 15.99 12.39
C MET A 66 5.08 16.03 10.89
N ALA A 67 4.38 17.03 10.38
CA ALA A 67 4.10 17.18 8.94
C ALA A 67 5.40 17.27 8.13
N ARG A 68 6.37 18.08 8.60
CA ARG A 68 7.70 18.17 7.97
C ARG A 68 8.44 16.84 8.02
N ALA A 69 8.43 16.16 9.17
CA ALA A 69 9.07 14.86 9.34
C ALA A 69 8.51 13.81 8.38
N MET A 70 7.18 13.73 8.27
CA MET A 70 6.50 12.81 7.34
C MET A 70 6.84 13.16 5.88
N GLY A 71 6.90 14.42 5.51
CA GLY A 71 7.32 14.85 4.18
C GLY A 71 8.77 14.45 3.85
N VAL A 72 9.69 14.53 4.81
CA VAL A 72 11.06 14.04 4.65
C VAL A 72 11.07 12.52 4.47
N LEU A 73 10.34 11.80 5.31
CA LEU A 73 10.26 10.34 5.26
C LEU A 73 9.70 9.84 3.93
N LEU A 74 8.61 10.44 3.44
CA LEU A 74 8.01 10.11 2.14
C LEU A 74 9.00 10.26 0.97
N ARG A 75 9.78 11.36 0.95
CA ARG A 75 10.81 11.57 -0.08
C ARG A 75 11.91 10.51 -0.02
N LYS A 76 12.36 10.14 1.18
CA LYS A 76 13.38 9.09 1.37
C LYS A 76 12.85 7.72 0.95
N LEU A 77 11.61 7.37 1.30
CA LEU A 77 10.95 6.14 0.86
C LEU A 77 10.76 6.09 -0.66
N SER A 78 10.44 7.22 -1.29
CA SER A 78 10.36 7.32 -2.74
C SER A 78 11.73 7.11 -3.39
N GLY A 79 12.79 7.70 -2.82
CA GLY A 79 14.17 7.49 -3.27
C GLY A 79 14.60 6.03 -3.14
N PHE A 80 14.35 5.40 -2.00
CA PHE A 80 14.61 3.97 -1.80
C PHE A 80 13.84 3.11 -2.81
N SER A 81 12.55 3.41 -3.03
CA SER A 81 11.74 2.70 -4.04
C SER A 81 12.32 2.83 -5.44
N GLY A 82 12.84 4.00 -5.79
CA GLY A 82 13.52 4.24 -7.06
C GLY A 82 14.80 3.41 -7.19
N LEU A 83 15.66 3.41 -6.17
CA LEU A 83 16.89 2.59 -6.14
C LEU A 83 16.60 1.10 -6.25
N VAL A 84 15.57 0.60 -5.57
CA VAL A 84 15.11 -0.79 -5.71
C VAL A 84 14.65 -1.07 -7.14
N HIS A 85 13.89 -0.14 -7.72
CA HIS A 85 13.38 -0.30 -9.08
C HIS A 85 14.51 -0.31 -10.12
N GLU A 86 15.48 0.58 -10.01
CA GLU A 86 16.57 0.72 -11.00
C GLU A 86 17.68 -0.33 -10.81
N ASN A 87 18.07 -0.64 -9.57
CA ASN A 87 19.32 -1.35 -9.29
C ASN A 87 19.14 -2.80 -8.84
N MET A 88 17.93 -3.19 -8.37
CA MET A 88 17.74 -4.55 -7.88
C MET A 88 17.51 -5.52 -9.02
N TYR A 89 18.28 -6.63 -9.03
CA TYR A 89 18.14 -7.66 -10.04
C TYR A 89 16.76 -8.31 -10.00
N ARG A 90 16.11 -8.48 -11.18
CA ARG A 90 14.70 -8.91 -11.34
C ARG A 90 14.46 -10.39 -11.02
N PHE A 91 15.12 -10.92 -10.00
CA PHE A 91 14.95 -12.28 -9.48
C PHE A 91 13.84 -12.35 -8.42
N ASN A 92 13.71 -13.53 -7.79
CA ASN A 92 12.65 -13.81 -6.80
C ASN A 92 12.61 -12.79 -5.67
N GLY A 93 13.76 -12.33 -5.15
CA GLY A 93 13.80 -11.31 -4.09
C GLY A 93 13.12 -10.01 -4.48
N TRP A 94 13.39 -9.50 -5.68
CA TRP A 94 12.71 -8.33 -6.21
C TRP A 94 11.20 -8.58 -6.43
N ARG A 95 10.83 -9.78 -6.89
CA ARG A 95 9.43 -10.17 -7.06
C ARG A 95 8.68 -10.17 -5.73
N PHE A 96 9.23 -10.80 -4.69
CA PHE A 96 8.61 -10.82 -3.37
C PHE A 96 8.50 -9.42 -2.75
N LEU A 97 9.52 -8.57 -2.89
CA LEU A 97 9.42 -7.18 -2.44
C LEU A 97 8.32 -6.41 -3.17
N SER A 98 8.19 -6.60 -4.48
CA SER A 98 7.16 -5.97 -5.30
C SER A 98 5.75 -6.48 -4.94
N ILE A 99 5.61 -7.78 -4.71
CA ILE A 99 4.37 -8.42 -4.24
C ILE A 99 3.96 -7.85 -2.89
N GLY A 100 4.87 -7.84 -1.90
CA GLY A 100 4.60 -7.29 -0.57
C GLY A 100 4.15 -5.84 -0.64
N ARG A 101 4.82 -5.01 -1.42
CA ARG A 101 4.44 -3.61 -1.62
C ARG A 101 3.07 -3.44 -2.27
N SER A 102 2.71 -4.29 -3.23
CA SER A 102 1.39 -4.24 -3.87
C SER A 102 0.28 -4.69 -2.91
N LEU A 103 0.52 -5.73 -2.10
CA LEU A 103 -0.43 -6.19 -1.08
C LEU A 103 -0.68 -5.11 -0.03
N GLU A 104 0.38 -4.57 0.56
CA GLU A 104 0.26 -3.52 1.59
C GLU A 104 -0.47 -2.28 1.06
N ARG A 105 -0.17 -1.88 -0.18
CA ARG A 105 -0.87 -0.76 -0.80
C ARG A 105 -2.34 -1.07 -1.07
N ALA A 106 -2.66 -2.26 -1.58
CA ALA A 106 -4.04 -2.67 -1.80
C ALA A 106 -4.83 -2.69 -0.48
N ILE A 107 -4.26 -3.26 0.57
CA ILE A 107 -4.85 -3.29 1.91
C ILE A 107 -5.09 -1.85 2.43
N ALA A 108 -4.06 -1.01 2.40
CA ALA A 108 -4.14 0.36 2.90
C ALA A 108 -5.22 1.18 2.19
N ILE A 109 -5.25 1.16 0.85
CA ILE A 109 -6.26 1.89 0.07
C ILE A 109 -7.66 1.33 0.31
N THR A 110 -7.82 0.02 0.41
CA THR A 110 -9.11 -0.60 0.70
C THR A 110 -9.67 -0.13 2.06
N TYR A 111 -8.83 -0.09 3.11
CA TYR A 111 -9.25 0.41 4.42
C TYR A 111 -9.48 1.93 4.45
N VAL A 112 -8.68 2.70 3.71
CA VAL A 112 -8.95 4.13 3.52
C VAL A 112 -10.33 4.32 2.90
N LEU A 113 -10.64 3.62 1.82
CA LEU A 113 -11.95 3.70 1.17
C LEU A 113 -13.09 3.25 2.10
N ALA A 114 -12.92 2.15 2.84
CA ALA A 114 -13.94 1.69 3.79
C ALA A 114 -14.27 2.72 4.88
N ARG A 115 -13.30 3.54 5.28
CA ARG A 115 -13.48 4.55 6.34
C ARG A 115 -13.89 5.91 5.81
N PHE A 116 -13.27 6.37 4.72
CA PHE A 116 -13.48 7.73 4.20
C PHE A 116 -14.59 7.82 3.14
N ALA A 117 -14.92 6.72 2.47
CA ALA A 117 -16.05 6.65 1.56
C ALA A 117 -17.30 5.99 2.20
N ASP A 118 -17.29 5.81 3.51
CA ASP A 118 -18.47 5.41 4.27
C ASP A 118 -19.52 6.55 4.25
N PRO A 119 -20.82 6.23 4.14
CA PRO A 119 -21.86 7.25 4.18
C PRO A 119 -21.87 8.10 5.44
N ASP A 120 -21.40 7.55 6.57
CA ASP A 120 -21.34 8.24 7.87
C ASP A 120 -20.01 8.96 8.10
N ALA A 121 -19.10 8.96 7.10
CA ALA A 121 -17.82 9.65 7.21
C ALA A 121 -18.03 11.19 7.27
N PRO A 122 -17.13 11.91 7.99
CA PRO A 122 -17.24 13.37 8.12
C PRO A 122 -17.12 14.07 6.76
N GLU A 123 -17.68 15.28 6.68
CA GLU A 123 -17.54 16.15 5.50
C GLU A 123 -16.05 16.37 5.15
N GLY A 124 -15.69 16.28 3.87
CA GLY A 124 -14.30 16.37 3.39
C GLY A 124 -13.52 15.06 3.45
N ALA A 125 -14.07 13.98 4.00
CA ALA A 125 -13.39 12.67 4.05
C ALA A 125 -13.02 12.15 2.66
N LEU A 126 -13.88 12.34 1.68
CA LEU A 126 -13.62 11.92 0.29
C LEU A 126 -12.42 12.63 -0.33
N ASP A 127 -12.28 13.94 -0.09
CA ASP A 127 -11.12 14.69 -0.57
C ASP A 127 -9.83 14.19 0.09
N LEU A 128 -9.87 13.88 1.38
CA LEU A 128 -8.74 13.27 2.07
C LEU A 128 -8.41 11.87 1.54
N ALA A 129 -9.41 11.05 1.19
CA ALA A 129 -9.14 9.75 0.56
C ALA A 129 -8.35 9.90 -0.74
N VAL A 130 -8.74 10.88 -1.57
CA VAL A 130 -8.05 11.18 -2.83
C VAL A 130 -6.63 11.70 -2.59
N GLU A 131 -6.41 12.52 -1.55
CA GLU A 131 -5.09 13.01 -1.17
C GLU A 131 -4.20 11.89 -0.61
N VAL A 132 -4.71 11.07 0.31
CA VAL A 132 -4.00 9.89 0.84
C VAL A 132 -3.65 8.90 -0.28
N GLY A 133 -4.56 8.75 -1.25
CA GLY A 133 -4.33 7.98 -2.46
C GLY A 133 -3.36 8.62 -3.46
N ASP A 134 -2.78 9.81 -3.16
CA ASP A 134 -1.90 10.55 -4.07
C ASP A 134 -2.50 10.69 -5.49
N SER A 135 -3.81 10.95 -5.54
CA SER A 135 -4.60 10.90 -6.78
C SER A 135 -5.39 12.18 -7.07
N ALA A 136 -5.13 13.28 -6.34
CA ALA A 136 -5.84 14.55 -6.48
C ALA A 136 -5.77 15.11 -7.91
N MET A 137 -4.59 15.07 -8.55
CA MET A 137 -4.42 15.52 -9.92
C MET A 137 -5.11 14.62 -10.93
N SER A 138 -5.09 13.31 -10.70
CA SER A 138 -5.77 12.32 -11.54
C SER A 138 -7.30 12.49 -11.45
N HIS A 139 -7.82 12.71 -10.24
CA HIS A 139 -9.23 12.98 -10.02
C HIS A 139 -9.70 14.21 -10.81
N ARG A 140 -9.03 15.35 -10.65
CA ARG A 140 -9.36 16.59 -11.37
C ARG A 140 -9.30 16.46 -12.89
N ARG A 141 -8.39 15.64 -13.40
CA ARG A 141 -8.25 15.41 -14.85
C ARG A 141 -9.34 14.49 -15.41
N ARG A 142 -9.73 13.47 -14.64
CA ARG A 142 -10.65 12.42 -15.12
C ARG A 142 -12.10 12.81 -14.93
N TYR A 143 -12.42 13.48 -13.82
CA TYR A 143 -13.79 13.84 -13.47
C TYR A 143 -13.96 15.36 -13.44
N ALA A 144 -14.82 15.86 -14.32
CA ALA A 144 -15.19 17.28 -14.36
C ALA A 144 -16.27 17.65 -13.33
N VAL A 145 -16.33 16.93 -12.21
CA VAL A 145 -17.32 17.09 -11.16
C VAL A 145 -16.66 17.19 -9.80
N ALA A 146 -17.40 17.66 -8.79
CA ALA A 146 -16.95 17.65 -7.41
C ALA A 146 -16.67 16.22 -6.93
N THR A 147 -15.78 16.09 -5.99
CA THR A 147 -15.45 14.81 -5.35
C THR A 147 -16.70 14.19 -4.75
N ASN A 148 -17.01 12.99 -5.15
CA ASN A 148 -18.12 12.21 -4.60
C ASN A 148 -17.70 10.74 -4.46
N ARG A 149 -18.52 9.96 -3.74
CA ARG A 149 -18.20 8.56 -3.43
C ARG A 149 -17.89 7.73 -4.67
N GLU A 150 -18.71 7.85 -5.71
CA GLU A 150 -18.56 7.05 -6.93
C GLU A 150 -17.24 7.34 -7.64
N THR A 151 -16.88 8.63 -7.79
CA THR A 151 -15.61 9.01 -8.45
C THR A 151 -14.39 8.60 -7.63
N VAL A 152 -14.48 8.60 -6.30
CA VAL A 152 -13.40 8.17 -5.40
C VAL A 152 -13.21 6.66 -5.45
N ILE A 153 -14.30 5.89 -5.38
CA ILE A 153 -14.27 4.42 -5.52
C ILE A 153 -13.78 4.02 -6.91
N ASP A 154 -14.29 4.62 -7.98
CA ASP A 154 -13.82 4.34 -9.34
C ASP A 154 -12.31 4.58 -9.45
N LEU A 155 -11.82 5.73 -9.01
CA LEU A 155 -10.42 6.11 -9.12
C LEU A 155 -9.47 5.26 -8.29
N LEU A 156 -9.82 5.00 -7.01
CA LEU A 156 -8.91 4.37 -6.04
C LEU A 156 -9.12 2.86 -5.88
N ALA A 157 -10.27 2.31 -6.28
CA ALA A 157 -10.48 0.87 -6.26
C ALA A 157 -10.39 0.26 -7.66
N LEU A 158 -11.04 0.85 -8.67
CA LEU A 158 -11.38 0.18 -9.92
C LEU A 158 -10.62 0.64 -11.16
N ASP A 159 -9.92 1.79 -11.11
CA ASP A 159 -9.18 2.30 -12.27
C ASP A 159 -7.84 1.57 -12.49
N PRO A 160 -7.70 0.73 -13.55
CA PRO A 160 -6.45 0.00 -13.78
C PRO A 160 -5.29 0.92 -14.21
N LEU A 161 -5.57 2.14 -14.66
CA LEU A 161 -4.55 3.10 -15.06
C LEU A 161 -4.00 3.91 -13.88
N ASN A 162 -4.71 3.93 -12.76
CA ASN A 162 -4.21 4.59 -11.57
C ASN A 162 -3.25 3.67 -10.80
N PRO A 163 -1.95 3.99 -10.70
CA PRO A 163 -0.97 3.16 -10.00
C PRO A 163 -1.20 3.08 -8.48
N ARG A 164 -2.21 3.77 -7.96
CA ARG A 164 -2.63 3.73 -6.55
C ARG A 164 -3.87 2.87 -6.32
N SER A 165 -4.62 2.53 -7.37
CA SER A 165 -5.86 1.78 -7.24
C SER A 165 -5.62 0.32 -6.80
N VAL A 166 -6.65 -0.24 -6.15
CA VAL A 166 -6.62 -1.64 -5.70
C VAL A 166 -6.49 -2.59 -6.89
N VAL A 167 -7.25 -2.38 -7.96
CA VAL A 167 -7.20 -3.25 -9.15
C VAL A 167 -5.82 -3.22 -9.80
N HIS A 168 -5.18 -2.05 -9.91
CA HIS A 168 -3.82 -1.96 -10.44
C HIS A 168 -2.81 -2.76 -9.59
N GLN A 169 -2.97 -2.77 -8.26
CA GLN A 169 -2.10 -3.60 -7.42
C GLN A 169 -2.31 -5.09 -7.70
N PHE A 170 -3.56 -5.52 -7.96
CA PHE A 170 -3.83 -6.91 -8.34
C PHE A 170 -3.24 -7.29 -9.70
N ASP A 171 -3.27 -6.39 -10.68
CA ASP A 171 -2.60 -6.60 -11.97
C ASP A 171 -1.10 -6.81 -11.77
N LYS A 172 -0.47 -6.00 -10.90
CA LYS A 172 0.94 -6.16 -10.54
C LYS A 172 1.21 -7.46 -9.77
N LEU A 173 0.32 -7.86 -8.88
CA LEU A 173 0.43 -9.14 -8.19
C LEU A 173 0.40 -10.30 -9.19
N GLN A 174 -0.54 -10.34 -10.13
CA GLN A 174 -0.62 -11.37 -11.16
C GLN A 174 0.64 -11.43 -12.02
N GLU A 175 1.14 -10.25 -12.46
CA GLU A 175 2.39 -10.15 -13.20
C GLU A 175 3.54 -10.82 -12.44
N HIS A 176 3.74 -10.44 -11.18
CA HIS A 176 4.87 -10.94 -10.39
C HIS A 176 4.74 -12.40 -10.00
N PHE A 177 3.54 -12.87 -9.68
CA PHE A 177 3.29 -14.28 -9.39
C PHE A 177 3.59 -15.20 -10.56
N GLY A 178 3.34 -14.73 -11.79
CA GLY A 178 3.65 -15.50 -13.01
C GLY A 178 5.13 -15.86 -13.19
N PHE A 179 6.02 -15.20 -12.44
CA PHE A 179 7.48 -15.44 -12.48
C PHE A 179 8.04 -16.17 -11.24
N LEU A 180 7.19 -16.48 -10.26
CA LEU A 180 7.66 -17.22 -9.09
C LEU A 180 7.81 -18.71 -9.36
N PRO A 181 8.67 -19.42 -8.61
CA PRO A 181 8.79 -20.87 -8.71
C PRO A 181 7.43 -21.55 -8.49
N GLY A 182 7.09 -22.49 -9.36
CA GLY A 182 5.80 -23.19 -9.31
C GLY A 182 4.68 -22.55 -10.12
N ALA A 183 4.89 -21.40 -10.76
CA ALA A 183 3.91 -20.71 -11.62
C ALA A 183 3.86 -21.27 -13.06
N GLU A 184 4.44 -22.44 -13.34
CA GLU A 184 4.52 -23.02 -14.67
C GLU A 184 3.12 -23.29 -15.25
N ARG A 185 2.90 -22.89 -16.50
CA ARG A 185 1.59 -22.92 -17.21
C ARG A 185 0.93 -24.32 -17.29
N HIS A 186 1.72 -25.39 -17.12
CA HIS A 186 1.27 -26.77 -17.25
C HIS A 186 1.04 -27.49 -15.91
N ARG A 187 1.16 -26.78 -14.79
CA ARG A 187 0.88 -27.36 -13.46
C ARG A 187 -0.56 -27.02 -13.02
N PRO A 188 -1.17 -27.87 -12.19
CA PRO A 188 -2.45 -27.54 -11.58
C PRO A 188 -2.36 -26.22 -10.81
N THR A 189 -3.39 -25.38 -10.92
CA THR A 189 -3.50 -24.11 -10.20
C THR A 189 -3.40 -24.34 -8.70
N THR A 190 -2.48 -23.67 -8.03
CA THR A 190 -2.31 -23.76 -6.56
C THR A 190 -3.46 -23.08 -5.82
N GLU A 191 -3.63 -23.35 -4.53
CA GLU A 191 -4.62 -22.66 -3.69
C GLU A 191 -4.40 -21.15 -3.68
N LEU A 192 -3.17 -20.71 -3.53
CA LEU A 192 -2.78 -19.30 -3.60
C LEU A 192 -3.18 -18.65 -4.95
N GLN A 193 -2.89 -19.33 -6.06
CA GLN A 193 -3.28 -18.82 -7.39
C GLN A 193 -4.81 -18.72 -7.55
N ARG A 194 -5.55 -19.72 -7.04
CA ARG A 194 -7.03 -19.67 -7.06
C ARG A 194 -7.57 -18.55 -6.20
N ALA A 195 -7.05 -18.38 -4.98
CA ALA A 195 -7.46 -17.30 -4.10
C ALA A 195 -7.23 -15.93 -4.75
N MET A 196 -6.04 -15.71 -5.32
CA MET A 196 -5.71 -14.45 -5.99
C MET A 196 -6.60 -14.18 -7.21
N LEU A 197 -6.87 -15.20 -8.06
CA LEU A 197 -7.76 -15.08 -9.19
C LEU A 197 -9.21 -14.77 -8.75
N LYS A 198 -9.67 -15.42 -7.68
CA LYS A 198 -11.02 -15.19 -7.12
C LYS A 198 -11.17 -13.75 -6.63
N THR A 199 -10.24 -13.27 -5.81
CA THR A 199 -10.30 -11.91 -5.26
C THR A 199 -10.18 -10.85 -6.37
N HIS A 200 -9.29 -11.05 -7.34
CA HIS A 200 -9.16 -10.14 -8.48
C HIS A 200 -10.42 -10.13 -9.36
N ALA A 201 -10.97 -11.29 -9.68
CA ALA A 201 -12.20 -11.39 -10.47
C ALA A 201 -13.39 -10.77 -9.72
N ALA A 202 -13.52 -11.02 -8.41
CA ALA A 202 -14.55 -10.40 -7.60
C ALA A 202 -14.46 -8.87 -7.63
N LEU A 203 -13.25 -8.31 -7.45
CA LEU A 203 -13.04 -6.86 -7.54
C LEU A 203 -13.39 -6.33 -8.94
N SER A 204 -13.00 -7.03 -10.01
CA SER A 204 -13.16 -6.57 -11.39
C SER A 204 -14.62 -6.55 -11.88
N VAL A 205 -15.53 -7.27 -11.21
CA VAL A 205 -16.97 -7.25 -11.55
C VAL A 205 -17.74 -6.19 -10.74
N HIS A 206 -17.13 -5.56 -9.75
CA HIS A 206 -17.74 -4.46 -9.02
C HIS A 206 -17.82 -3.19 -9.85
N THR A 207 -18.88 -2.44 -9.62
CA THR A 207 -19.02 -1.04 -10.02
C THR A 207 -18.79 -0.14 -8.79
N ALA A 208 -18.53 1.14 -9.00
CA ALA A 208 -18.39 2.08 -7.90
C ALA A 208 -19.60 2.08 -6.94
N GLY A 209 -20.81 1.90 -7.48
CA GLY A 209 -22.03 1.83 -6.68
C GLY A 209 -22.23 0.53 -5.91
N SER A 210 -21.67 -0.58 -6.39
CA SER A 210 -21.80 -1.90 -5.73
C SER A 210 -20.71 -2.19 -4.68
N LEU A 211 -19.65 -1.39 -4.65
CA LEU A 211 -18.55 -1.56 -3.70
C LEU A 211 -18.82 -0.71 -2.44
N ASP A 212 -19.72 -1.21 -1.59
CA ASP A 212 -20.08 -0.57 -0.32
C ASP A 212 -18.99 -0.79 0.76
N THR A 213 -19.20 -0.22 1.94
CA THR A 213 -18.25 -0.32 3.06
C THR A 213 -18.04 -1.77 3.50
N ALA A 214 -19.08 -2.59 3.53
CA ALA A 214 -18.98 -4.00 3.92
C ALA A 214 -18.17 -4.80 2.88
N ALA A 215 -18.40 -4.55 1.59
CA ALA A 215 -17.63 -5.16 0.50
C ALA A 215 -16.16 -4.75 0.55
N LEU A 216 -15.86 -3.48 0.84
CA LEU A 216 -14.48 -3.00 1.03
C LEU A 216 -13.79 -3.67 2.22
N LEU A 217 -14.45 -3.80 3.37
CA LEU A 217 -13.88 -4.48 4.53
C LEU A 217 -13.62 -5.97 4.26
N ASN A 218 -14.55 -6.64 3.59
CA ASN A 218 -14.38 -8.03 3.18
C ASN A 218 -13.20 -8.19 2.21
N LEU A 219 -13.11 -7.30 1.22
CA LEU A 219 -11.99 -7.27 0.28
C LEU A 219 -10.65 -7.08 1.01
N GLY A 220 -10.58 -6.15 1.96
CA GLY A 220 -9.38 -5.94 2.78
C GLY A 220 -8.97 -7.20 3.56
N ALA A 221 -9.94 -7.92 4.13
CA ALA A 221 -9.69 -9.18 4.82
C ALA A 221 -9.21 -10.28 3.86
N GLU A 222 -9.80 -10.42 2.68
CA GLU A 222 -9.35 -11.37 1.65
C GLU A 222 -7.92 -11.08 1.18
N ILE A 223 -7.56 -9.79 0.98
CA ILE A 223 -6.19 -9.40 0.61
C ILE A 223 -5.22 -9.76 1.74
N GLY A 224 -5.60 -9.53 3.00
CA GLY A 224 -4.81 -9.95 4.16
C GLY A 224 -4.56 -11.46 4.20
N GLN A 225 -5.56 -12.27 3.86
CA GLN A 225 -5.40 -13.73 3.75
C GLN A 225 -4.41 -14.14 2.65
N LEU A 226 -4.37 -13.44 1.52
CA LEU A 226 -3.38 -13.69 0.46
C LEU A 226 -1.94 -13.55 0.98
N SER A 227 -1.66 -12.57 1.84
CA SER A 227 -0.34 -12.39 2.46
C SER A 227 0.06 -13.65 3.27
N GLU A 228 -0.86 -14.19 4.05
CA GLU A 228 -0.62 -15.40 4.84
C GLU A 228 -0.44 -16.65 3.96
N GLU A 229 -1.20 -16.78 2.88
CA GLU A 229 -1.04 -17.89 1.93
C GLU A 229 0.32 -17.83 1.20
N ILE A 230 0.81 -16.63 0.87
CA ILE A 230 2.16 -16.44 0.31
C ILE A 230 3.21 -16.90 1.32
N ARG A 231 3.07 -16.48 2.59
CA ARG A 231 3.98 -16.88 3.65
C ARG A 231 4.05 -18.40 3.78
N LYS A 232 2.91 -19.08 3.79
CA LYS A 232 2.85 -20.55 3.86
C LYS A 232 3.45 -21.23 2.63
N ALA A 233 3.27 -20.66 1.44
CA ALA A 233 3.74 -21.27 0.20
C ALA A 233 5.25 -21.16 0.00
N TYR A 234 5.87 -20.05 0.43
CA TYR A 234 7.24 -19.71 0.07
C TYR A 234 8.21 -19.51 1.25
N PHE A 235 7.72 -19.32 2.48
CA PHE A 235 8.53 -18.96 3.65
C PHE A 235 8.29 -19.95 4.81
N ARG A 236 8.49 -21.24 4.55
CA ARG A 236 8.40 -22.32 5.54
C ARG A 236 9.66 -22.42 6.37
#